data_f4d5f4c5f07d58c9448719aff4c103e5
#
_entry.id   f4d5f4c5f07d58c9448719aff4c103e5
#
_cell.length_a   1.000
_cell.length_b   1.000
_cell.length_c   1.000
_cell.angle_alpha   90.00
_cell.angle_beta   90.00
_cell.angle_gamma   90.00
#
_symmetry.space_group_name_H-M   'P 1'
#
loop_
_entity.id
_entity.type
_entity.pdbx_description
1 polymer ?
#
loop_
_entity_poly.entity_id
_entity_poly.type
_entity_poly.pdbx_seq_one_letter_code
_entity_poly.pdbx_strand_id
1 'polypeptide(L)'
;MIRAELRPNGPYSLRLSGRLASDATRVVTDGTYRATVRVDGRLERVHAVQRPDGRIVVAADSEAGVEHVRFTLGLDDDHSEFLELFRDDPLLGETLKHIRGLRPMRTGSVAQALLRAVAGQLILARRARQERCQR
;
A
#
# COMPACT_ATOMS: atom_id res chain seq x y z
N MET A 1 -17.19 9.67 -10.20
CA MET A 1 -16.40 8.55 -9.60
C MET A 1 -16.27 7.45 -10.63
N ILE A 2 -15.04 7.11 -10.99
CA ILE A 2 -14.66 6.08 -11.97
C ILE A 2 -14.40 4.78 -11.21
N ARG A 3 -14.71 3.63 -11.83
CA ARG A 3 -14.33 2.30 -11.31
C ARG A 3 -13.41 1.60 -12.30
N ALA A 4 -12.33 1.03 -11.79
CA ALA A 4 -11.39 0.23 -12.56
C ALA A 4 -11.08 -1.09 -11.85
N GLU A 5 -10.83 -2.14 -12.62
CA GLU A 5 -10.31 -3.40 -12.11
C GLU A 5 -8.84 -3.54 -12.52
N LEU A 6 -7.96 -3.65 -11.54
CA LEU A 6 -6.52 -3.78 -11.76
C LEU A 6 -6.06 -5.18 -11.36
N ARG A 7 -5.13 -5.74 -12.12
CA ARG A 7 -4.43 -6.97 -11.76
C ARG A 7 -3.03 -6.62 -11.29
N PRO A 8 -2.64 -7.03 -10.07
CA PRO A 8 -1.24 -6.95 -9.66
C PRO A 8 -0.37 -7.88 -10.50
N ASN A 9 0.86 -7.46 -10.80
CA ASN A 9 1.87 -8.35 -11.36
C ASN A 9 2.40 -9.27 -10.25
N GLY A 10 2.36 -10.58 -10.48
CA GLY A 10 2.80 -11.56 -9.48
C GLY A 10 1.96 -11.60 -8.18
N PRO A 11 2.44 -12.30 -7.15
CA PRO A 11 1.73 -12.41 -5.88
C PRO A 11 1.54 -11.06 -5.18
N TYR A 12 0.33 -10.78 -4.72
CA TYR A 12 -0.01 -9.55 -4.00
C TYR A 12 -1.08 -9.78 -2.94
N SER A 13 -0.89 -9.16 -1.79
CA SER A 13 -1.87 -9.13 -0.70
C SER A 13 -1.99 -7.71 -0.13
N LEU A 14 -3.10 -7.05 -0.39
CA LEU A 14 -3.39 -5.73 0.16
C LEU A 14 -3.48 -5.77 1.69
N ARG A 15 -4.01 -6.86 2.24
CA ARG A 15 -4.09 -7.07 3.69
C ARG A 15 -2.71 -7.13 4.34
N LEU A 16 -1.77 -7.87 3.76
CA LEU A 16 -0.40 -7.96 4.27
C LEU A 16 0.35 -6.63 4.10
N SER A 17 0.29 -6.05 2.90
CA SER A 17 0.97 -4.80 2.55
C SER A 17 0.47 -3.61 3.37
N GLY A 18 -0.81 -3.63 3.76
CA GLY A 18 -1.45 -2.56 4.50
C GLY A 18 -1.24 -2.56 6.02
N ARG A 19 -0.66 -3.62 6.60
CA ARG A 19 -0.59 -3.80 8.07
C ARG A 19 -0.03 -2.60 8.84
N LEU A 20 0.92 -1.87 8.27
CA LEU A 20 1.58 -0.73 8.91
C LEU A 20 1.50 0.54 8.04
N ALA A 21 0.58 0.58 7.10
CA ALA A 21 0.53 1.62 6.08
C ALA A 21 -0.45 2.77 6.39
N SER A 22 -1.31 2.62 7.40
CA SER A 22 -2.25 3.69 7.79
C SER A 22 -1.53 4.90 8.38
N ASP A 23 -2.02 6.08 8.02
CA ASP A 23 -1.59 7.38 8.55
C ASP A 23 -2.75 8.40 8.48
N ALA A 24 -2.46 9.68 8.70
CA ALA A 24 -3.48 10.74 8.67
C ALA A 24 -4.18 10.93 7.31
N THR A 25 -3.59 10.44 6.22
CA THR A 25 -4.11 10.60 4.85
C THR A 25 -4.70 9.34 4.27
N ARG A 26 -4.40 8.17 4.85
CA ARG A 26 -4.85 6.87 4.37
C ARG A 26 -5.12 5.88 5.50
N VAL A 27 -6.11 5.04 5.28
CA VAL A 27 -6.46 3.93 6.15
C VAL A 27 -6.44 2.64 5.34
N VAL A 28 -5.78 1.61 5.87
CA VAL A 28 -5.78 0.27 5.29
C VAL A 28 -6.26 -0.71 6.34
N THR A 29 -7.36 -1.38 6.05
CA THR A 29 -7.99 -2.33 6.98
C THR A 29 -8.58 -3.49 6.17
N ASP A 30 -8.23 -4.71 6.54
CA ASP A 30 -8.82 -5.95 6.02
C ASP A 30 -8.91 -6.04 4.48
N GLY A 31 -7.82 -5.67 3.78
CA GLY A 31 -7.80 -5.70 2.32
C GLY A 31 -8.56 -4.55 1.66
N THR A 32 -8.88 -3.51 2.43
CA THR A 32 -9.49 -2.26 1.93
C THR A 32 -8.52 -1.10 2.13
N TYR A 33 -8.32 -0.31 1.10
CA TYR A 33 -7.54 0.93 1.12
C TYR A 33 -8.46 2.11 0.88
N ARG A 34 -8.36 3.14 1.72
CA ARG A 34 -9.06 4.42 1.58
C ARG A 34 -8.07 5.55 1.81
N ALA A 35 -8.10 6.54 0.95
CA ALA A 35 -7.23 7.71 1.09
C ALA A 35 -7.86 8.96 0.50
N THR A 36 -7.37 10.10 0.98
CA THR A 36 -7.49 11.39 0.27
C THR A 36 -6.13 11.70 -0.32
N VAL A 37 -6.07 11.82 -1.62
CA VAL A 37 -4.84 12.03 -2.38
C VAL A 37 -4.90 13.34 -3.12
N ARG A 38 -3.73 13.91 -3.43
CA ARG A 38 -3.63 15.09 -4.29
C ARG A 38 -3.24 14.65 -5.69
N VAL A 39 -4.12 14.88 -6.64
CA VAL A 39 -3.94 14.55 -8.06
C VAL A 39 -4.15 15.85 -8.85
N ASP A 40 -3.17 16.23 -9.65
CA ASP A 40 -3.22 17.47 -10.48
C ASP A 40 -3.65 18.72 -9.70
N GLY A 41 -3.15 18.86 -8.46
CA GLY A 41 -3.46 19.98 -7.58
C GLY A 41 -4.80 19.89 -6.85
N ARG A 42 -5.65 18.90 -7.13
CA ARG A 42 -6.96 18.68 -6.51
C ARG A 42 -6.92 17.56 -5.49
N LEU A 43 -7.74 17.66 -4.46
CA LEU A 43 -7.92 16.56 -3.51
C LEU A 43 -9.01 15.62 -4.03
N GLU A 44 -8.67 14.34 -4.14
CA GLU A 44 -9.57 13.28 -4.55
C GLU A 44 -9.66 12.20 -3.48
N ARG A 45 -10.85 11.61 -3.34
CA ARG A 45 -11.05 10.41 -2.54
C ARG A 45 -10.84 9.19 -3.40
N VAL A 46 -10.03 8.27 -2.91
CA VAL A 46 -9.77 7.00 -3.56
C VAL A 46 -10.10 5.84 -2.63
N HIS A 47 -10.59 4.77 -3.21
CA HIS A 47 -10.93 3.56 -2.49
C HIS A 47 -10.49 2.36 -3.33
N ALA A 48 -9.85 1.38 -2.69
CA ALA A 48 -9.50 0.13 -3.34
C ALA A 48 -9.80 -1.07 -2.43
N VAL A 49 -10.28 -2.15 -3.03
CA VAL A 49 -10.59 -3.41 -2.33
C VAL A 49 -9.97 -4.56 -3.10
N GLN A 50 -9.28 -5.45 -2.41
CA GLN A 50 -8.84 -6.70 -2.99
C GLN A 50 -9.97 -7.73 -2.97
N ARG A 51 -10.27 -8.30 -4.12
CA ARG A 51 -11.23 -9.41 -4.27
C ARG A 51 -10.57 -10.76 -3.96
N PRO A 52 -11.37 -11.79 -3.67
CA PRO A 52 -10.86 -13.16 -3.47
C PRO A 52 -10.07 -13.71 -4.67
N ASP A 53 -10.36 -13.27 -5.88
CA ASP A 53 -9.64 -13.64 -7.11
C ASP A 53 -8.31 -12.89 -7.31
N GLY A 54 -7.92 -12.07 -6.33
CA GLY A 54 -6.66 -11.31 -6.32
C GLY A 54 -6.74 -9.95 -7.04
N ARG A 55 -7.80 -9.66 -7.79
CA ARG A 55 -7.98 -8.35 -8.45
C ARG A 55 -8.20 -7.25 -7.42
N ILE A 56 -7.78 -6.05 -7.78
CA ILE A 56 -8.02 -4.82 -7.02
C ILE A 56 -9.09 -4.01 -7.74
N VAL A 57 -10.22 -3.82 -7.09
CA VAL A 57 -11.26 -2.90 -7.57
C VAL A 57 -10.99 -1.53 -6.99
N VAL A 58 -10.75 -0.55 -7.85
CA VAL A 58 -10.46 0.84 -7.49
C VAL A 58 -11.65 1.71 -7.84
N ALA A 59 -12.01 2.63 -6.95
CA ALA A 59 -12.92 3.73 -7.20
C ALA A 59 -12.20 5.05 -6.91
N ALA A 60 -12.21 5.99 -7.86
CA ALA A 60 -11.57 7.29 -7.78
C ALA A 60 -12.40 8.34 -8.52
N ASP A 61 -12.11 9.62 -8.30
CA ASP A 61 -12.82 10.69 -9.00
C ASP A 61 -12.29 10.90 -10.44
N SER A 62 -11.03 10.50 -10.71
CA SER A 62 -10.39 10.59 -12.02
C SER A 62 -9.57 9.34 -12.37
N GLU A 63 -9.17 9.22 -13.65
CA GLU A 63 -8.22 8.18 -14.10
C GLU A 63 -6.85 8.37 -13.45
N ALA A 64 -6.41 9.60 -13.27
CA ALA A 64 -5.16 9.91 -12.58
C ALA A 64 -5.22 9.46 -11.11
N GLY A 65 -6.39 9.51 -10.45
CA GLY A 65 -6.63 8.92 -9.14
C GLY A 65 -6.49 7.39 -9.13
N VAL A 66 -6.95 6.71 -10.18
CA VAL A 66 -6.75 5.26 -10.35
C VAL A 66 -5.27 4.93 -10.50
N GLU A 67 -4.54 5.66 -11.35
CA GLU A 67 -3.10 5.47 -11.53
C GLU A 67 -2.31 5.79 -10.25
N HIS A 68 -2.72 6.80 -9.48
CA HIS A 68 -2.14 7.06 -8.17
C HIS A 68 -2.28 5.87 -7.22
N VAL A 69 -3.45 5.22 -7.19
CA VAL A 69 -3.67 4.00 -6.39
C VAL A 69 -2.78 2.87 -6.89
N ARG A 70 -2.71 2.63 -8.20
CA ARG A 70 -1.86 1.62 -8.84
C ARG A 70 -0.40 1.77 -8.41
N PHE A 71 0.13 3.00 -8.51
CA PHE A 71 1.47 3.33 -8.07
C PHE A 71 1.67 3.14 -6.57
N THR A 72 0.77 3.68 -5.74
CA THR A 72 0.87 3.62 -4.27
C THR A 72 0.85 2.19 -3.74
N LEU A 73 0.00 1.34 -4.31
CA LEU A 73 -0.10 -0.07 -3.94
C LEU A 73 1.01 -0.95 -4.54
N GLY A 74 1.85 -0.41 -5.44
CA GLY A 74 2.93 -1.16 -6.10
C GLY A 74 2.39 -2.30 -6.97
N LEU A 75 1.29 -2.09 -7.70
CA LEU A 75 0.63 -3.18 -8.43
C LEU A 75 1.43 -3.68 -9.64
N ASP A 76 2.32 -2.85 -10.16
CA ASP A 76 3.21 -3.19 -11.30
C ASP A 76 4.50 -3.88 -10.86
N ASP A 77 4.82 -3.87 -9.56
CA ASP A 77 6.00 -4.54 -9.05
C ASP A 77 5.78 -6.07 -9.12
N ASP A 78 6.78 -6.80 -9.59
CA ASP A 78 6.76 -8.26 -9.60
C ASP A 78 7.94 -8.79 -8.76
N HIS A 79 7.61 -9.46 -7.68
CA HIS A 79 8.59 -10.08 -6.79
C HIS A 79 8.67 -11.61 -6.97
N SER A 80 8.09 -12.14 -8.04
CA SER A 80 8.03 -13.60 -8.29
C SER A 80 9.41 -14.22 -8.36
N GLU A 81 10.34 -13.60 -9.09
CA GLU A 81 11.71 -14.08 -9.22
C GLU A 81 12.42 -14.16 -7.87
N PHE A 82 12.30 -13.12 -7.03
CA PHE A 82 12.86 -13.12 -5.69
C PHE A 82 12.26 -14.25 -4.82
N LEU A 83 10.94 -14.41 -4.87
CA LEU A 83 10.25 -15.44 -4.08
C LEU A 83 10.65 -16.87 -4.50
N GLU A 84 10.89 -17.10 -5.78
CA GLU A 84 11.36 -18.40 -6.28
C GLU A 84 12.84 -18.64 -5.95
N LEU A 85 13.70 -17.62 -6.11
CA LEU A 85 15.13 -17.71 -5.82
C LEU A 85 15.41 -18.05 -4.36
N PHE A 86 14.67 -17.47 -3.44
CA PHE A 86 14.87 -17.64 -1.98
C PHE A 86 13.86 -18.60 -1.33
N ARG A 87 13.10 -19.37 -2.11
CA ARG A 87 12.09 -20.30 -1.58
C ARG A 87 12.64 -21.30 -0.57
N ASP A 88 13.79 -21.86 -0.86
CA ASP A 88 14.44 -22.90 -0.07
C ASP A 88 15.65 -22.37 0.74
N ASP A 89 15.78 -21.03 0.85
CA ASP A 89 16.83 -20.41 1.64
C ASP A 89 16.63 -20.71 3.15
N PRO A 90 17.69 -21.13 3.88
CA PRO A 90 17.58 -21.52 5.28
C PRO A 90 17.09 -20.42 6.22
N LEU A 91 17.34 -19.14 5.88
CA LEU A 91 16.96 -17.99 6.71
C LEU A 91 15.64 -17.36 6.25
N LEU A 92 15.41 -17.30 4.95
CA LEU A 92 14.29 -16.55 4.36
C LEU A 92 13.12 -17.42 3.97
N GLY A 93 13.35 -18.68 3.56
CA GLY A 93 12.34 -19.51 2.92
C GLY A 93 11.08 -19.68 3.74
N GLU A 94 11.19 -19.96 5.04
CA GLU A 94 10.01 -20.11 5.90
C GLU A 94 9.24 -18.78 6.06
N THR A 95 9.95 -17.68 6.22
CA THR A 95 9.33 -16.35 6.32
C THR A 95 8.61 -15.99 5.03
N LEU A 96 9.22 -16.26 3.86
CA LEU A 96 8.64 -15.94 2.56
C LEU A 96 7.32 -16.67 2.29
N LYS A 97 7.13 -17.87 2.82
CA LYS A 97 5.85 -18.61 2.73
C LYS A 97 4.70 -17.81 3.38
N HIS A 98 4.97 -17.19 4.53
CA HIS A 98 3.97 -16.45 5.29
C HIS A 98 3.71 -15.02 4.80
N ILE A 99 4.70 -14.39 4.15
CA ILE A 99 4.60 -13.03 3.65
C ILE A 99 4.47 -12.94 2.13
N ARG A 100 4.20 -14.04 1.46
CA ARG A 100 3.98 -14.09 0.02
C ARG A 100 2.89 -13.08 -0.38
N GLY A 101 3.25 -12.13 -1.23
CA GLY A 101 2.34 -11.04 -1.63
C GLY A 101 2.45 -9.76 -0.79
N LEU A 102 3.30 -9.75 0.25
CA LEU A 102 3.67 -8.51 0.93
C LEU A 102 4.46 -7.62 -0.02
N ARG A 103 4.06 -6.36 -0.12
CA ARG A 103 4.80 -5.32 -0.85
C ARG A 103 4.85 -4.03 -0.04
N PRO A 104 5.94 -3.26 -0.10
CA PRO A 104 5.98 -1.93 0.47
C PRO A 104 4.96 -1.01 -0.21
N MET A 105 4.11 -0.36 0.58
CA MET A 105 3.24 0.69 0.04
C MET A 105 4.02 1.99 -0.11
N ARG A 106 3.93 2.60 -1.28
CA ARG A 106 4.61 3.86 -1.58
C ARG A 106 3.88 5.03 -0.93
N THR A 107 4.59 6.13 -0.74
CA THR A 107 4.00 7.42 -0.40
C THR A 107 3.60 8.17 -1.67
N GLY A 108 2.53 8.94 -1.61
CA GLY A 108 2.02 9.68 -2.78
C GLY A 108 2.88 10.88 -3.18
N SER A 109 3.80 11.34 -2.30
CA SER A 109 4.67 12.48 -2.59
C SER A 109 5.98 12.40 -1.79
N VAL A 110 7.02 13.07 -2.32
CA VAL A 110 8.31 13.23 -1.63
C VAL A 110 8.15 13.96 -0.29
N ALA A 111 7.31 14.98 -0.24
CA ALA A 111 7.03 15.73 0.99
C ALA A 111 6.42 14.82 2.08
N GLN A 112 5.50 13.94 1.71
CA GLN A 112 4.93 12.96 2.64
C GLN A 112 5.98 11.96 3.11
N ALA A 113 6.86 11.49 2.21
CA ALA A 113 7.95 10.58 2.56
C ALA A 113 8.93 11.19 3.55
N LEU A 114 9.36 12.44 3.31
CA LEU A 114 10.24 13.20 4.19
C LEU A 114 9.61 13.44 5.56
N LEU A 115 8.35 13.89 5.61
CA LEU A 115 7.63 14.11 6.86
C LEU A 115 7.56 12.82 7.70
N ARG A 116 7.29 11.69 7.06
CA ARG A 116 7.27 10.39 7.74
C ARG A 116 8.64 9.97 8.26
N ALA A 117 9.69 10.20 7.47
CA ALA A 117 11.07 9.88 7.86
C ALA A 117 11.51 10.72 9.05
N VAL A 118 11.32 12.04 9.01
CA VAL A 118 11.65 12.97 10.10
C VAL A 118 10.84 12.64 11.36
N ALA A 119 9.54 12.46 11.25
CA ALA A 119 8.70 12.10 12.40
C ALA A 119 9.10 10.74 12.99
N GLY A 120 9.49 9.77 12.15
CA GLY A 120 9.97 8.46 12.59
C GLY A 120 11.30 8.49 13.33
N GLN A 121 12.16 9.48 13.06
CA GLN A 121 13.43 9.69 13.75
C GLN A 121 13.26 10.44 15.07
N LEU A 122 12.37 11.43 15.13
CA LEU A 122 12.16 12.28 16.29
C LEU A 122 11.29 11.65 17.37
N ILE A 123 10.40 10.75 17.01
CA ILE A 123 9.44 10.13 17.91
C ILE A 123 9.62 8.61 17.81
N LEU A 124 9.84 7.94 18.95
CA LEU A 124 9.82 6.48 18.99
C LEU A 124 8.60 5.98 18.18
N ALA A 125 8.83 5.16 17.15
CA ALA A 125 7.84 4.77 16.15
C ALA A 125 6.49 4.26 16.71
N ARG A 126 6.50 3.78 17.95
CA ARG A 126 5.32 3.38 18.74
C ARG A 126 4.46 4.58 19.15
N ARG A 127 5.06 5.68 19.61
CA ARG A 127 4.34 6.91 20.00
C ARG A 127 3.75 7.62 18.78
N ALA A 128 4.50 7.73 17.70
CA ALA A 128 4.04 8.32 16.45
C ALA A 128 2.82 7.58 15.84
N ARG A 129 2.64 6.30 16.12
CA ARG A 129 1.44 5.54 15.72
C ARG A 129 0.25 5.80 16.61
N GLN A 130 0.44 5.88 17.94
CA GLN A 130 -0.65 6.13 18.89
C GLN A 130 -1.26 7.52 18.72
N GLU A 131 -0.45 8.54 18.50
CA GLU A 131 -0.92 9.92 18.32
C GLU A 131 -1.65 10.13 16.99
N ARG A 132 -1.38 9.31 15.95
CA ARG A 132 -2.06 9.36 14.66
C ARG A 132 -3.43 8.68 14.63
N CYS A 133 -3.71 7.79 15.57
CA CYS A 133 -5.00 7.10 15.68
C CYS A 133 -6.00 7.81 16.60
N GLN A 134 -5.56 8.85 17.33
CA GLN A 134 -6.41 9.58 18.28
C GLN A 134 -6.96 10.92 17.76
N ARG A 135 -6.70 11.27 16.51
CA ARG A 135 -7.26 12.42 15.81
C ARG A 135 -8.06 11.94 14.58
#